data_228f42531ca1bf6b75da51221c10c61f
#
_entry.id   228f42531ca1bf6b75da51221c10c61f
#
_cell.length_a   1.000
_cell.length_b   1.000
_cell.length_c   1.000
_cell.angle_alpha   90.00
_cell.angle_beta   90.00
_cell.angle_gamma   90.00
#
_symmetry.space_group_name_H-M   'P 1'
#
loop_
_entity.id
_entity.type
_entity.pdbx_description
1 polymer ?
#
loop_
_entity_poly.entity_id
_entity_poly.type
_entity_poly.pdbx_seq_one_letter_code
_entity_poly.pdbx_strand_id
1 'polypeptide(L)'
;GIAGELTIGIDDWSASASAQTITVTLPAPLDCSKETQLIPVMIAPVALSQGYTVTLTDTDGNSFSVGKTEPVTLEAGGKHDTDDARSSFVTELVFCGDNMVYMIDAGLANETTYKDAVTWSWDATEAAAVLGLDKSRCNHLDDCKPVDNGKKLLCTSSYNWCVLLDIATKEVLFHTTATPNAHSAELLPGNRIVVACSGGESSGNNSIQLYDISQPNRILYQSALGSAHGVVWNETTQRLYAIGGQSLQIYKLKDWETAAPSLELEKTVQTPQGGLHDMSYVNSNTLCIGGRRAYLYDIGAN
;
A
#
# COMPACT_ATOMS: atom_id res chain seq x y z
N GLY A 1 -13.12 -8.35 -3.10
CA GLY A 1 -14.34 -8.14 -3.91
C GLY A 1 -14.72 -6.67 -3.93
N ILE A 2 -15.28 -6.17 -5.03
CA ILE A 2 -15.87 -4.83 -5.02
C ILE A 2 -17.18 -4.94 -4.26
N ALA A 3 -17.24 -4.35 -3.10
CA ALA A 3 -18.46 -4.16 -2.34
C ALA A 3 -18.68 -2.68 -2.20
N GLY A 4 -19.87 -2.23 -2.33
CA GLY A 4 -20.15 -0.89 -1.94
C GLY A 4 -20.91 -0.05 -2.94
N GLU A 5 -20.47 1.12 -3.17
CA GLU A 5 -21.20 2.18 -3.84
C GLU A 5 -20.71 2.36 -5.27
N LEU A 6 -21.58 2.25 -6.24
CA LEU A 6 -21.34 2.65 -7.61
C LEU A 6 -21.78 4.10 -7.74
N THR A 7 -20.85 5.01 -7.95
CA THR A 7 -21.15 6.42 -8.18
C THR A 7 -20.92 6.75 -9.64
N ILE A 8 -21.96 7.28 -10.32
CA ILE A 8 -21.85 7.78 -11.69
C ILE A 8 -21.90 9.30 -11.63
N GLY A 9 -20.77 9.94 -11.95
CA GLY A 9 -20.69 11.40 -12.11
C GLY A 9 -21.04 11.79 -13.54
N ILE A 10 -21.92 12.78 -13.68
CA ILE A 10 -22.31 13.36 -14.97
C ILE A 10 -21.97 14.85 -14.91
N ASP A 11 -20.92 15.25 -15.64
CA ASP A 11 -20.36 16.60 -15.53
C ASP A 11 -21.14 17.68 -16.30
N ASP A 12 -22.06 17.29 -17.19
CA ASP A 12 -22.87 18.23 -17.95
C ASP A 12 -24.32 17.75 -18.08
N TRP A 13 -25.17 18.25 -17.24
CA TRP A 13 -26.60 18.01 -17.30
C TRP A 13 -27.35 19.30 -17.65
N SER A 14 -27.71 19.45 -18.92
CA SER A 14 -28.44 20.63 -19.43
C SER A 14 -29.93 20.65 -19.11
N ALA A 15 -30.47 19.58 -18.56
CA ALA A 15 -31.86 19.53 -18.09
C ALA A 15 -31.90 19.79 -16.58
N SER A 16 -32.91 20.46 -16.09
CA SER A 16 -33.22 20.89 -14.71
C SER A 16 -33.11 19.81 -13.61
N ALA A 17 -32.20 18.92 -13.68
CA ALA A 17 -31.96 17.86 -12.69
C ALA A 17 -31.09 18.38 -11.54
N SER A 18 -31.49 18.05 -10.34
CA SER A 18 -30.86 18.51 -9.10
C SER A 18 -29.60 17.73 -8.70
N ALA A 19 -29.18 16.74 -9.46
CA ALA A 19 -28.00 15.91 -9.16
C ALA A 19 -27.23 15.52 -10.42
N GLN A 20 -25.94 15.75 -10.39
CA GLN A 20 -24.97 15.32 -11.44
C GLN A 20 -24.38 13.94 -11.14
N THR A 21 -24.86 13.27 -10.12
CA THR A 21 -24.34 12.00 -9.64
C THR A 21 -25.48 11.04 -9.32
N ILE A 22 -25.37 9.82 -9.81
CA ILE A 22 -26.26 8.72 -9.44
C ILE A 22 -25.42 7.74 -8.62
N THR A 23 -25.86 7.48 -7.39
CA THR A 23 -25.28 6.49 -6.52
C THR A 23 -26.10 5.21 -6.55
N VAL A 24 -25.47 4.09 -6.83
CA VAL A 24 -26.08 2.75 -6.80
C VAL A 24 -25.36 1.92 -5.75
N THR A 25 -26.05 1.62 -4.65
CA THR A 25 -25.51 0.71 -3.63
C THR A 25 -25.80 -0.72 -4.00
N LEU A 26 -24.78 -1.56 -4.06
CA LEU A 26 -24.94 -2.98 -4.36
C LEU A 26 -25.35 -3.74 -3.10
N PRO A 27 -26.34 -4.64 -3.19
CA PRO A 27 -26.83 -5.41 -2.03
C PRO A 27 -25.83 -6.41 -1.46
N ALA A 28 -24.80 -6.75 -2.24
CA ALA A 28 -23.71 -7.64 -1.86
C ALA A 28 -22.43 -7.28 -2.65
N PRO A 29 -21.23 -7.60 -2.12
CA PRO A 29 -19.99 -7.43 -2.83
C PRO A 29 -19.95 -8.20 -4.15
N LEU A 30 -19.44 -7.58 -5.20
CA LEU A 30 -19.14 -8.26 -6.47
C LEU A 30 -17.82 -9.03 -6.34
N ASP A 31 -17.83 -10.28 -6.78
CA ASP A 31 -16.63 -11.09 -6.90
C ASP A 31 -15.96 -10.84 -8.26
N CYS A 32 -15.00 -9.92 -8.30
CA CYS A 32 -14.29 -9.55 -9.52
C CYS A 32 -13.27 -10.59 -9.99
N SER A 33 -13.08 -11.69 -9.27
CA SER A 33 -12.28 -12.83 -9.74
C SER A 33 -13.02 -13.70 -10.76
N LYS A 34 -14.32 -13.52 -10.89
CA LYS A 34 -15.20 -14.25 -11.82
C LYS A 34 -15.49 -13.40 -13.06
N GLU A 35 -16.09 -14.03 -14.05
CA GLU A 35 -16.46 -13.43 -15.32
C GLU A 35 -17.19 -12.09 -15.20
N THR A 36 -17.20 -11.32 -16.29
CA THR A 36 -17.83 -10.00 -16.42
C THR A 36 -19.14 -9.88 -15.64
N GLN A 37 -19.18 -8.95 -14.71
CA GLN A 37 -20.38 -8.61 -13.97
C GLN A 37 -21.09 -7.46 -14.67
N LEU A 38 -22.37 -7.60 -14.93
CA LEU A 38 -23.20 -6.54 -15.49
C LEU A 38 -23.98 -5.84 -14.38
N ILE A 39 -23.76 -4.54 -14.23
CA ILE A 39 -24.53 -3.69 -13.33
C ILE A 39 -25.42 -2.78 -14.19
N PRO A 40 -26.70 -3.10 -14.39
CA PRO A 40 -27.58 -2.26 -15.18
C PRO A 40 -27.95 -1.00 -14.38
N VAL A 41 -27.70 0.16 -14.97
CA VAL A 41 -28.14 1.45 -14.43
C VAL A 41 -29.06 2.09 -15.44
N MET A 42 -30.27 2.44 -15.01
CA MET A 42 -31.23 3.15 -15.85
C MET A 42 -31.05 4.66 -15.70
N ILE A 43 -30.76 5.31 -16.79
CA ILE A 43 -30.60 6.76 -16.87
C ILE A 43 -31.60 7.31 -17.91
N ALA A 44 -32.18 8.45 -17.63
CA ALA A 44 -33.05 9.14 -18.60
C ALA A 44 -32.24 9.50 -19.86
N PRO A 45 -32.87 9.56 -21.05
CA PRO A 45 -32.17 9.99 -22.26
C PRO A 45 -31.57 11.37 -22.07
N VAL A 46 -30.27 11.49 -22.38
CA VAL A 46 -29.53 12.74 -22.14
C VAL A 46 -28.31 12.82 -23.07
N ALA A 47 -27.96 14.02 -23.50
CA ALA A 47 -26.69 14.31 -24.15
C ALA A 47 -25.69 14.78 -23.09
N LEU A 48 -24.57 14.07 -22.99
CA LEU A 48 -23.47 14.35 -22.08
C LEU A 48 -22.33 14.97 -22.87
N SER A 49 -22.24 16.29 -22.88
CA SER A 49 -21.28 17.02 -23.74
C SER A 49 -19.83 16.86 -23.26
N GLN A 50 -19.64 16.58 -21.99
CA GLN A 50 -18.31 16.33 -21.38
C GLN A 50 -18.07 14.85 -21.08
N GLY A 51 -18.92 13.96 -21.62
CA GLY A 51 -18.83 12.54 -21.31
C GLY A 51 -19.40 12.17 -19.94
N TYR A 52 -18.85 11.12 -19.33
CA TYR A 52 -19.28 10.64 -18.01
C TYR A 52 -18.14 9.93 -17.30
N THR A 53 -18.26 9.83 -15.98
CA THR A 53 -17.38 9.03 -15.13
C THR A 53 -18.18 8.02 -14.33
N VAL A 54 -17.72 6.77 -14.29
CA VAL A 54 -18.24 5.72 -13.42
C VAL A 54 -17.18 5.43 -12.37
N THR A 55 -17.51 5.61 -11.10
CA THR A 55 -16.61 5.31 -10.00
C THR A 55 -17.09 4.07 -9.27
N LEU A 56 -16.20 3.10 -9.12
CA LEU A 56 -16.40 1.89 -8.33
C LEU A 56 -15.61 2.05 -7.03
N THR A 57 -16.27 1.78 -5.91
CA THR A 57 -15.60 1.82 -4.59
C THR A 57 -15.64 0.43 -3.97
N ASP A 58 -14.51 -0.03 -3.46
CA ASP A 58 -14.43 -1.32 -2.77
C ASP A 58 -14.87 -1.22 -1.30
N THR A 59 -14.87 -2.34 -0.59
CA THR A 59 -15.22 -2.40 0.84
C THR A 59 -14.26 -1.64 1.74
N ASP A 60 -13.05 -1.39 1.26
CA ASP A 60 -12.00 -0.73 2.01
C ASP A 60 -11.95 0.77 1.73
N GLY A 61 -12.86 1.27 0.88
CA GLY A 61 -12.99 2.67 0.51
C GLY A 61 -12.08 3.10 -0.64
N ASN A 62 -11.36 2.17 -1.28
CA ASN A 62 -10.58 2.48 -2.46
C ASN A 62 -11.51 2.68 -3.65
N SER A 63 -11.27 3.73 -4.41
CA SER A 63 -12.10 4.09 -5.55
C SER A 63 -11.34 3.98 -6.85
N PHE A 64 -12.04 3.47 -7.83
CA PHE A 64 -11.58 3.31 -9.19
C PHE A 64 -12.57 3.97 -10.14
N SER A 65 -12.09 4.70 -11.14
CA SER A 65 -12.96 5.42 -12.07
C SER A 65 -12.66 5.08 -13.52
N VAL A 66 -13.71 4.83 -14.28
CA VAL A 66 -13.69 4.71 -15.75
C VAL A 66 -14.70 5.66 -16.35
N GLY A 67 -14.49 6.08 -17.57
CA GLY A 67 -15.44 6.97 -18.24
C GLY A 67 -15.00 7.37 -19.62
N LYS A 68 -15.79 8.24 -20.23
CA LYS A 68 -15.49 8.88 -21.53
C LYS A 68 -15.41 10.38 -21.32
N THR A 69 -14.43 11.00 -21.92
CA THR A 69 -14.27 12.46 -21.98
C THR A 69 -14.88 13.06 -23.26
N GLU A 70 -15.25 12.19 -24.22
CA GLU A 70 -15.90 12.58 -25.45
C GLU A 70 -17.42 12.68 -25.24
N PRO A 71 -18.13 13.55 -26.00
CA PRO A 71 -19.58 13.66 -25.91
C PRO A 71 -20.28 12.31 -26.15
N VAL A 72 -21.25 12.00 -25.29
CA VAL A 72 -22.06 10.78 -25.36
C VAL A 72 -23.53 11.15 -25.34
N THR A 73 -24.33 10.55 -26.22
CA THR A 73 -25.79 10.67 -26.21
C THR A 73 -26.39 9.34 -25.76
N LEU A 74 -27.16 9.37 -24.67
CA LEU A 74 -27.94 8.23 -24.19
C LEU A 74 -29.34 8.32 -24.77
N GLU A 75 -29.66 7.37 -25.66
CA GLU A 75 -30.95 7.32 -26.36
C GLU A 75 -32.01 6.60 -25.52
N ALA A 76 -33.29 6.98 -25.72
CA ALA A 76 -34.41 6.31 -25.09
C ALA A 76 -34.49 4.83 -25.51
N GLY A 77 -34.48 3.94 -24.52
CA GLY A 77 -34.49 2.48 -24.77
C GLY A 77 -33.19 1.94 -25.38
N GLY A 78 -32.17 2.79 -25.54
CA GLY A 78 -30.84 2.39 -25.95
C GLY A 78 -30.09 1.68 -24.83
N LYS A 79 -29.13 0.83 -25.23
CA LYS A 79 -28.12 0.26 -24.34
C LYS A 79 -26.79 0.89 -24.65
N HIS A 80 -26.15 1.43 -23.62
CA HIS A 80 -24.81 1.97 -23.73
C HIS A 80 -23.90 1.17 -22.79
N ASP A 81 -22.99 0.43 -23.38
CA ASP A 81 -21.98 -0.27 -22.59
C ASP A 81 -20.80 0.69 -22.32
N THR A 82 -20.42 0.81 -21.07
CA THR A 82 -19.12 1.44 -20.74
C THR A 82 -18.03 0.59 -21.36
N ASP A 83 -17.00 1.23 -21.90
CA ASP A 83 -15.84 0.49 -22.37
C ASP A 83 -15.33 -0.45 -21.30
N ASP A 84 -14.76 -1.56 -21.72
CA ASP A 84 -14.38 -2.64 -20.83
C ASP A 84 -13.53 -2.11 -19.67
N ALA A 85 -14.13 -2.03 -18.48
CA ALA A 85 -13.45 -1.57 -17.27
C ALA A 85 -12.24 -2.47 -16.90
N ARG A 86 -12.15 -3.68 -17.47
CA ARG A 86 -11.00 -4.56 -17.28
C ARG A 86 -9.71 -3.97 -17.81
N SER A 87 -9.75 -3.15 -18.85
CA SER A 87 -8.57 -2.46 -19.38
C SER A 87 -8.00 -1.40 -18.44
N SER A 88 -8.75 -1.04 -17.40
CA SER A 88 -8.38 0.00 -16.43
C SER A 88 -8.07 -0.58 -15.04
N PHE A 89 -8.35 -1.88 -14.79
CA PHE A 89 -7.88 -2.58 -13.59
C PHE A 89 -6.47 -3.11 -13.86
N VAL A 90 -5.51 -2.23 -13.74
CA VAL A 90 -4.11 -2.63 -13.73
C VAL A 90 -3.83 -3.21 -12.36
N THR A 91 -3.63 -4.53 -12.27
CA THR A 91 -3.05 -5.12 -11.08
C THR A 91 -1.56 -4.84 -11.13
N GLU A 92 -1.15 -3.79 -10.46
CA GLU A 92 0.26 -3.48 -10.32
C GLU A 92 0.90 -4.35 -9.24
N LEU A 93 2.01 -4.97 -9.59
CA LEU A 93 2.91 -5.61 -8.64
C LEU A 93 4.10 -4.68 -8.44
N VAL A 94 4.43 -4.45 -7.17
CA VAL A 94 5.60 -3.67 -6.77
C VAL A 94 6.65 -4.61 -6.23
N PHE A 95 7.88 -4.50 -6.69
CA PHE A 95 9.01 -5.29 -6.18
C PHE A 95 10.31 -4.51 -6.28
N CYS A 96 11.25 -4.86 -5.43
CA CYS A 96 12.59 -4.31 -5.46
C CYS A 96 13.66 -5.41 -5.54
N GLY A 97 14.84 -5.01 -5.97
CA GLY A 97 16.02 -5.85 -5.98
C GLY A 97 17.25 -5.01 -6.31
N ASP A 98 18.38 -5.35 -5.71
CA ASP A 98 19.59 -4.54 -5.79
C ASP A 98 19.32 -3.07 -5.44
N ASN A 99 19.42 -2.17 -6.42
CA ASN A 99 19.15 -0.75 -6.26
C ASN A 99 17.87 -0.27 -6.95
N MET A 100 17.08 -1.17 -7.50
CA MET A 100 15.91 -0.82 -8.33
C MET A 100 14.60 -1.18 -7.67
N VAL A 101 13.60 -0.33 -7.86
CA VAL A 101 12.20 -0.68 -7.62
C VAL A 101 11.44 -0.60 -8.94
N TYR A 102 10.56 -1.56 -9.16
CA TYR A 102 9.71 -1.64 -10.34
C TYR A 102 8.25 -1.78 -9.95
N MET A 103 7.39 -1.16 -10.74
CA MET A 103 5.97 -1.49 -10.80
C MET A 103 5.69 -2.10 -12.18
N ILE A 104 4.96 -3.18 -12.21
CA ILE A 104 4.60 -3.86 -13.44
C ILE A 104 3.10 -4.09 -13.51
N ASP A 105 2.54 -4.01 -14.71
CA ASP A 105 1.21 -4.49 -15.00
C ASP A 105 1.22 -6.02 -15.04
N ALA A 106 0.63 -6.66 -14.03
CA ALA A 106 0.59 -8.12 -13.93
C ALA A 106 -0.22 -8.76 -15.07
N GLY A 107 -1.16 -8.03 -15.68
CA GLY A 107 -1.93 -8.49 -16.83
C GLY A 107 -1.13 -8.57 -18.12
N LEU A 108 -0.07 -7.77 -18.23
CA LEU A 108 0.83 -7.74 -19.39
C LEU A 108 2.08 -8.58 -19.18
N ALA A 109 2.43 -8.90 -17.94
CA ALA A 109 3.66 -9.62 -17.61
C ALA A 109 3.58 -11.10 -17.99
N ASN A 110 4.50 -11.56 -18.81
CA ASN A 110 4.74 -12.97 -19.11
C ASN A 110 6.23 -13.20 -19.37
N GLU A 111 6.64 -14.45 -19.63
CA GLU A 111 8.04 -14.82 -19.82
C GLU A 111 8.76 -14.04 -20.93
N THR A 112 8.03 -13.53 -21.92
CA THR A 112 8.61 -12.85 -23.08
C THR A 112 8.43 -11.33 -23.05
N THR A 113 7.40 -10.84 -22.36
CA THR A 113 7.01 -9.42 -22.37
C THR A 113 7.17 -8.73 -21.01
N TYR A 114 7.84 -9.36 -20.03
CA TYR A 114 7.96 -8.77 -18.70
C TYR A 114 8.56 -7.36 -18.70
N LYS A 115 9.45 -7.04 -19.64
CA LYS A 115 10.04 -5.71 -19.77
C LYS A 115 9.04 -4.66 -20.25
N ASP A 116 8.11 -5.07 -21.11
CA ASP A 116 7.08 -4.19 -21.65
C ASP A 116 5.93 -3.97 -20.64
N ALA A 117 5.89 -4.81 -19.61
CA ALA A 117 4.94 -4.69 -18.50
C ALA A 117 5.37 -3.66 -17.43
N VAL A 118 6.60 -3.14 -17.49
CA VAL A 118 7.08 -2.14 -16.52
C VAL A 118 6.35 -0.81 -16.77
N THR A 119 5.56 -0.41 -15.79
CA THR A 119 4.80 0.85 -15.80
C THR A 119 5.55 1.99 -15.11
N TRP A 120 6.41 1.65 -14.14
CA TRP A 120 7.18 2.60 -13.36
C TRP A 120 8.45 1.95 -12.82
N SER A 121 9.50 2.75 -12.67
CA SER A 121 10.75 2.31 -12.03
C SER A 121 11.45 3.45 -11.30
N TRP A 122 12.24 3.10 -10.29
CA TRP A 122 13.02 4.05 -9.52
C TRP A 122 14.39 3.45 -9.17
N ASP A 123 15.45 4.25 -9.38
CA ASP A 123 16.83 3.89 -9.03
C ASP A 123 17.22 4.57 -7.71
N ALA A 124 17.40 3.77 -6.68
CA ALA A 124 17.79 4.22 -5.36
C ALA A 124 19.17 4.89 -5.33
N THR A 125 20.07 4.51 -6.24
CA THR A 125 21.42 5.10 -6.30
C THR A 125 21.43 6.49 -6.91
N GLU A 126 20.47 6.81 -7.78
CA GLU A 126 20.28 8.17 -8.27
C GLU A 126 19.78 9.09 -7.15
N ALA A 127 18.79 8.63 -6.37
CA ALA A 127 18.30 9.35 -5.22
C ALA A 127 19.38 9.55 -4.14
N ALA A 128 20.19 8.51 -3.86
CA ALA A 128 21.32 8.61 -2.95
C ALA A 128 22.33 9.67 -3.38
N ALA A 129 22.62 9.76 -4.68
CA ALA A 129 23.53 10.76 -5.22
C ALA A 129 23.00 12.20 -5.01
N VAL A 130 21.69 12.42 -5.22
CA VAL A 130 21.04 13.72 -4.96
C VAL A 130 21.09 14.09 -3.47
N LEU A 131 20.94 13.10 -2.59
CA LEU A 131 20.99 13.26 -1.14
C LEU A 131 22.41 13.36 -0.56
N GLY A 132 23.45 13.20 -1.40
CA GLY A 132 24.86 13.18 -0.95
C GLY A 132 25.23 11.95 -0.13
N LEU A 133 24.51 10.83 -0.31
CA LEU A 133 24.76 9.58 0.37
C LEU A 133 25.72 8.68 -0.42
N ASP A 134 26.39 7.79 0.29
CA ASP A 134 27.14 6.71 -0.33
C ASP A 134 26.15 5.73 -1.02
N LYS A 135 26.32 5.56 -2.32
CA LYS A 135 25.48 4.68 -3.16
C LYS A 135 25.45 3.23 -2.68
N SER A 136 26.49 2.77 -2.00
CA SER A 136 26.53 1.42 -1.43
C SER A 136 25.40 1.15 -0.44
N ARG A 137 24.85 2.19 0.20
CA ARG A 137 23.72 2.07 1.13
C ARG A 137 22.42 1.66 0.44
N CYS A 138 22.34 1.86 -0.86
CA CYS A 138 21.11 1.70 -1.64
C CYS A 138 21.14 0.49 -2.57
N ASN A 139 22.19 -0.32 -2.51
CA ASN A 139 22.39 -1.44 -3.41
C ASN A 139 21.73 -2.75 -2.95
N HIS A 140 21.10 -2.77 -1.79
CA HIS A 140 20.48 -3.96 -1.21
C HIS A 140 19.13 -3.56 -0.62
N LEU A 141 18.21 -3.22 -1.52
CA LEU A 141 16.81 -3.00 -1.14
C LEU A 141 16.19 -4.31 -0.70
N ASP A 142 15.61 -4.31 0.49
CA ASP A 142 14.99 -5.49 1.11
C ASP A 142 13.47 -5.46 1.01
N ASP A 143 12.86 -4.30 1.21
CA ASP A 143 11.41 -4.13 1.18
C ASP A 143 11.04 -2.88 0.39
N CYS A 144 9.91 -2.95 -0.31
CA CYS A 144 9.31 -1.82 -1.01
C CYS A 144 7.79 -1.90 -0.86
N LYS A 145 7.24 -1.03 -0.07
CA LYS A 145 5.84 -1.07 0.34
C LYS A 145 5.09 0.17 -0.13
N PRO A 146 4.07 0.05 -0.99
CA PRO A 146 3.15 1.15 -1.25
C PRO A 146 2.39 1.51 0.03
N VAL A 147 2.38 2.79 0.35
CA VAL A 147 1.69 3.35 1.53
C VAL A 147 0.87 4.57 1.13
N ASP A 148 0.06 5.11 2.05
CA ASP A 148 -0.80 6.27 1.78
C ASP A 148 -1.70 6.07 0.53
N ASN A 149 -2.44 4.96 0.51
CA ASN A 149 -3.30 4.56 -0.61
C ASN A 149 -2.55 4.51 -1.96
N GLY A 150 -1.33 4.00 -1.96
CA GLY A 150 -0.52 3.85 -3.17
C GLY A 150 0.07 5.15 -3.73
N LYS A 151 0.02 6.26 -2.99
CA LYS A 151 0.62 7.53 -3.41
C LYS A 151 2.11 7.61 -3.11
N LYS A 152 2.55 6.90 -2.09
CA LYS A 152 3.93 6.91 -1.61
C LYS A 152 4.50 5.50 -1.58
N LEU A 153 5.81 5.42 -1.68
CA LEU A 153 6.55 4.18 -1.59
C LEU A 153 7.56 4.25 -0.46
N LEU A 154 7.52 3.27 0.43
CA LEU A 154 8.42 3.14 1.56
C LEU A 154 9.38 1.99 1.27
N CYS A 155 10.68 2.27 1.20
CA CYS A 155 11.70 1.27 0.91
C CYS A 155 12.73 1.19 2.04
N THR A 156 13.28 -0.01 2.22
CA THR A 156 14.40 -0.28 3.14
C THR A 156 15.58 -0.90 2.40
N SER A 157 16.74 -0.76 2.99
CA SER A 157 17.96 -1.43 2.54
C SER A 157 18.72 -1.99 3.74
N SER A 158 19.16 -3.24 3.64
CA SER A 158 20.02 -3.87 4.64
C SER A 158 21.34 -3.11 4.88
N TYR A 159 21.70 -2.19 4.00
CA TYR A 159 22.87 -1.33 4.19
C TYR A 159 22.53 -0.03 4.91
N ASN A 160 21.62 -0.13 5.88
CA ASN A 160 21.29 0.93 6.82
C ASN A 160 20.63 2.14 6.16
N TRP A 161 19.58 1.92 5.40
CA TRP A 161 18.82 3.00 4.80
C TRP A 161 17.33 2.70 4.81
N CYS A 162 16.54 3.72 5.09
CA CYS A 162 15.09 3.72 4.92
C CYS A 162 14.69 5.02 4.21
N VAL A 163 13.80 4.93 3.25
CA VAL A 163 13.37 6.07 2.43
C VAL A 163 11.87 6.01 2.14
N LEU A 164 11.22 7.17 2.22
CA LEU A 164 9.86 7.38 1.75
C LEU A 164 9.90 8.33 0.57
N LEU A 165 9.26 7.96 -0.53
CA LEU A 165 9.15 8.82 -1.72
C LEU A 165 7.70 8.94 -2.20
N ASP A 166 7.43 10.02 -2.91
CA ASP A 166 6.20 10.21 -3.67
C ASP A 166 6.33 9.45 -5.01
N ILE A 167 5.34 8.60 -5.33
CA ILE A 167 5.39 7.74 -6.53
C ILE A 167 5.30 8.57 -7.80
N ALA A 168 4.44 9.58 -7.84
CA ALA A 168 4.20 10.36 -9.05
C ALA A 168 5.39 11.25 -9.42
N THR A 169 6.02 11.88 -8.43
CA THR A 169 7.13 12.83 -8.64
C THR A 169 8.51 12.20 -8.46
N LYS A 170 8.61 11.04 -7.78
CA LYS A 170 9.83 10.38 -7.33
C LYS A 170 10.64 11.23 -6.33
N GLU A 171 10.02 12.25 -5.74
CA GLU A 171 10.64 13.09 -4.71
C GLU A 171 10.80 12.30 -3.41
N VAL A 172 11.99 12.41 -2.80
CA VAL A 172 12.24 11.82 -1.49
C VAL A 172 11.66 12.72 -0.41
N LEU A 173 10.65 12.22 0.30
CA LEU A 173 9.94 12.92 1.38
C LEU A 173 10.60 12.70 2.75
N PHE A 174 11.27 11.58 2.92
CA PHE A 174 11.98 11.21 4.14
C PHE A 174 13.09 10.22 3.81
N HIS A 175 14.21 10.31 4.49
CA HIS A 175 15.21 9.25 4.54
C HIS A 175 15.98 9.28 5.85
N THR A 176 16.47 8.12 6.27
CA THR A 176 17.37 8.00 7.42
C THR A 176 18.38 6.89 7.20
N THR A 177 19.58 7.10 7.73
CA THR A 177 20.67 6.11 7.73
C THR A 177 20.92 5.54 9.15
N ALA A 178 20.07 5.88 10.10
CA ALA A 178 20.15 5.40 11.48
C ALA A 178 19.45 4.06 11.72
N THR A 179 19.19 3.30 10.64
CA THR A 179 18.45 2.03 10.64
C THR A 179 19.39 0.86 10.40
N PRO A 180 20.05 0.29 11.42
CA PRO A 180 21.02 -0.78 11.23
C PRO A 180 20.35 -2.03 10.64
N ASN A 181 20.77 -2.43 9.43
CA ASN A 181 20.24 -3.57 8.69
C ASN A 181 18.70 -3.54 8.65
N ALA A 182 18.15 -2.51 7.99
CA ALA A 182 16.71 -2.29 7.87
C ALA A 182 16.10 -3.30 6.87
N HIS A 183 15.11 -4.07 7.32
CA HIS A 183 14.45 -5.09 6.49
C HIS A 183 13.03 -4.73 6.09
N SER A 184 12.29 -4.02 6.91
CA SER A 184 10.93 -3.61 6.59
C SER A 184 10.59 -2.30 7.28
N ALA A 185 9.69 -1.54 6.72
CA ALA A 185 9.17 -0.32 7.32
C ALA A 185 7.66 -0.19 7.13
N GLU A 186 7.03 0.64 7.96
CA GLU A 186 5.61 0.92 7.87
C GLU A 186 5.31 2.39 8.19
N LEU A 187 4.36 2.97 7.44
CA LEU A 187 3.86 4.30 7.70
C LEU A 187 2.74 4.25 8.74
N LEU A 188 2.90 5.03 9.80
CA LEU A 188 1.95 5.12 10.90
C LEU A 188 1.19 6.45 10.86
N PRO A 189 0.04 6.57 11.56
CA PRO A 189 -0.67 7.83 11.70
C PRO A 189 0.24 8.96 12.20
N GLY A 190 -0.04 10.20 11.81
CA GLY A 190 0.71 11.37 12.26
C GLY A 190 2.09 11.54 11.61
N ASN A 191 2.26 11.07 10.38
CA ASN A 191 3.52 11.17 9.63
C ASN A 191 4.72 10.55 10.34
N ARG A 192 4.53 9.35 10.90
CA ARG A 192 5.58 8.60 11.56
C ARG A 192 5.89 7.31 10.80
N ILE A 193 7.13 6.87 10.92
CA ILE A 193 7.63 5.65 10.27
C ILE A 193 8.22 4.76 11.35
N VAL A 194 7.83 3.49 11.33
CA VAL A 194 8.49 2.45 12.11
C VAL A 194 9.33 1.58 11.17
N VAL A 195 10.55 1.25 11.61
CA VAL A 195 11.49 0.42 10.84
C VAL A 195 11.89 -0.80 11.66
N ALA A 196 11.84 -1.97 11.04
CA ALA A 196 12.36 -3.21 11.60
C ALA A 196 13.85 -3.34 11.25
N CYS A 197 14.70 -3.42 12.28
CA CYS A 197 16.15 -3.44 12.17
C CYS A 197 16.72 -4.73 12.78
N SER A 198 17.55 -5.45 12.03
CA SER A 198 18.22 -6.66 12.52
C SER A 198 19.74 -6.53 12.50
N GLY A 199 20.25 -5.61 13.30
CA GLY A 199 21.68 -5.20 13.30
C GLY A 199 22.69 -6.20 13.87
N GLY A 200 22.33 -7.48 14.00
CA GLY A 200 23.17 -8.56 14.51
C GLY A 200 23.21 -8.67 16.04
N GLU A 201 23.54 -9.86 16.52
CA GLU A 201 23.43 -10.22 17.96
C GLU A 201 24.34 -9.38 18.87
N SER A 202 25.46 -8.90 18.37
CA SER A 202 26.47 -8.17 19.15
C SER A 202 26.21 -6.67 19.30
N SER A 203 25.25 -6.10 18.58
CA SER A 203 25.11 -4.64 18.45
C SER A 203 24.00 -4.03 19.30
N GLY A 204 23.13 -4.84 19.92
CA GLY A 204 21.91 -4.32 20.58
C GLY A 204 20.91 -3.65 19.62
N ASN A 205 21.14 -3.74 18.31
CA ASN A 205 20.39 -3.03 17.27
C ASN A 205 19.24 -3.85 16.69
N ASN A 206 18.96 -5.03 17.22
CA ASN A 206 17.78 -5.82 16.90
C ASN A 206 16.55 -5.17 17.52
N SER A 207 15.81 -4.40 16.75
CA SER A 207 14.74 -3.55 17.29
C SER A 207 13.75 -3.10 16.21
N ILE A 208 12.62 -2.61 16.66
CA ILE A 208 11.81 -1.67 15.89
C ILE A 208 12.14 -0.24 16.35
N GLN A 209 12.29 0.66 15.39
CA GLN A 209 12.66 2.06 15.63
C GLN A 209 11.61 2.99 15.05
N LEU A 210 11.16 3.97 15.84
CA LEU A 210 10.15 4.96 15.45
C LEU A 210 10.82 6.29 15.09
N TYR A 211 10.40 6.86 13.98
CA TYR A 211 10.83 8.15 13.45
C TYR A 211 9.64 9.07 13.18
N ASP A 212 9.90 10.37 13.16
CA ASP A 212 9.00 11.38 12.59
C ASP A 212 9.58 11.84 11.25
N ILE A 213 8.74 11.94 10.22
CA ILE A 213 9.15 12.35 8.87
C ILE A 213 9.85 13.73 8.90
N SER A 214 9.44 14.63 9.81
CA SER A 214 10.04 15.96 9.96
C SER A 214 11.39 15.95 10.68
N GLN A 215 11.78 14.82 11.30
CA GLN A 215 13.01 14.65 12.08
C GLN A 215 13.75 13.36 11.70
N PRO A 216 14.22 13.21 10.46
CA PRO A 216 14.61 11.93 9.88
C PRO A 216 15.75 11.21 10.60
N ASN A 217 16.65 11.93 11.24
CA ASN A 217 17.83 11.35 11.91
C ASN A 217 17.65 11.15 13.42
N ARG A 218 16.44 11.36 13.94
CA ARG A 218 16.12 11.23 15.35
C ARG A 218 15.22 10.02 15.59
N ILE A 219 15.73 9.04 16.31
CA ILE A 219 14.93 7.94 16.84
C ILE A 219 14.06 8.49 17.99
N LEU A 220 12.73 8.47 17.83
CA LEU A 220 11.78 8.89 18.86
C LEU A 220 11.57 7.82 19.92
N TYR A 221 11.52 6.57 19.47
CA TYR A 221 11.32 5.41 20.33
C TYR A 221 11.99 4.18 19.74
N GLN A 222 12.43 3.28 20.59
CA GLN A 222 13.02 2.01 20.20
C GLN A 222 12.56 0.90 21.13
N SER A 223 12.18 -0.25 20.58
CA SER A 223 11.83 -1.47 21.32
C SER A 223 12.62 -2.66 20.80
N ALA A 224 13.12 -3.47 21.71
CA ALA A 224 13.89 -4.66 21.34
C ALA A 224 12.98 -5.71 20.68
N LEU A 225 13.42 -6.21 19.52
CA LEU A 225 12.82 -7.33 18.82
C LEU A 225 13.93 -8.11 18.12
N GLY A 226 14.27 -9.28 18.63
CA GLY A 226 15.38 -10.10 18.11
C GLY A 226 15.15 -10.47 16.64
N SER A 227 16.12 -10.17 15.78
CA SER A 227 16.02 -10.41 14.33
C SER A 227 14.74 -9.81 13.74
N ALA A 228 14.52 -8.52 13.96
CA ALA A 228 13.33 -7.81 13.48
C ALA A 228 13.35 -7.70 11.95
N HIS A 229 12.31 -8.24 11.27
CA HIS A 229 12.27 -8.34 9.82
C HIS A 229 11.00 -7.82 9.16
N GLY A 230 9.87 -7.80 9.85
CA GLY A 230 8.61 -7.34 9.25
C GLY A 230 7.80 -6.47 10.18
N VAL A 231 7.16 -5.44 9.66
CA VAL A 231 6.22 -4.57 10.37
C VAL A 231 5.02 -4.26 9.49
N VAL A 232 3.82 -4.26 10.09
CA VAL A 232 2.55 -3.91 9.41
C VAL A 232 1.64 -3.16 10.37
N TRP A 233 1.03 -2.07 9.92
CA TRP A 233 0.03 -1.33 10.66
C TRP A 233 -1.39 -1.75 10.27
N ASN A 234 -2.25 -2.04 11.23
CA ASN A 234 -3.66 -2.33 10.99
C ASN A 234 -4.53 -1.14 11.40
N GLU A 235 -5.09 -0.46 10.41
CA GLU A 235 -5.96 0.71 10.64
C GLU A 235 -7.24 0.35 11.40
N THR A 236 -7.81 -0.83 11.17
CA THR A 236 -9.06 -1.24 11.83
C THR A 236 -8.88 -1.48 13.31
N THR A 237 -7.81 -2.19 13.68
CA THR A 237 -7.53 -2.50 15.10
C THR A 237 -6.67 -1.45 15.78
N GLN A 238 -6.09 -0.50 15.03
CA GLN A 238 -5.12 0.49 15.50
C GLN A 238 -3.95 -0.18 16.23
N ARG A 239 -3.38 -1.21 15.59
CA ARG A 239 -2.25 -1.99 16.13
C ARG A 239 -1.14 -2.11 15.11
N LEU A 240 0.09 -2.05 15.62
CA LEU A 240 1.28 -2.41 14.89
C LEU A 240 1.63 -3.87 15.18
N TYR A 241 1.82 -4.63 14.14
CA TYR A 241 2.31 -6.00 14.19
C TYR A 241 3.77 -5.99 13.75
N ALA A 242 4.64 -6.62 14.53
CA ALA A 242 6.07 -6.72 14.23
C ALA A 242 6.56 -8.14 14.42
N ILE A 243 7.32 -8.65 13.46
CA ILE A 243 7.89 -10.00 13.52
C ILE A 243 9.40 -9.97 13.64
N GLY A 244 9.93 -10.93 14.37
CA GLY A 244 11.36 -11.15 14.47
C GLY A 244 11.67 -12.46 15.16
N GLY A 245 12.76 -13.10 14.73
CA GLY A 245 13.20 -14.38 15.30
C GLY A 245 12.13 -15.46 15.20
N GLN A 246 11.40 -15.70 16.26
CA GLN A 246 10.30 -16.68 16.38
C GLN A 246 9.04 -16.05 17.00
N SER A 247 8.92 -14.74 16.98
CA SER A 247 7.80 -14.06 17.64
C SER A 247 7.12 -13.05 16.75
N LEU A 248 5.81 -12.92 16.94
CA LEU A 248 4.99 -11.80 16.52
C LEU A 248 4.69 -10.96 17.76
N GLN A 249 5.06 -9.70 17.74
CA GLN A 249 4.76 -8.73 18.78
C GLN A 249 3.68 -7.76 18.29
N ILE A 250 2.73 -7.44 19.16
CA ILE A 250 1.58 -6.57 18.87
C ILE A 250 1.67 -5.37 19.78
N TYR A 251 1.64 -4.18 19.17
CA TYR A 251 1.79 -2.93 19.88
C TYR A 251 0.59 -2.02 19.66
N LYS A 252 0.28 -1.20 20.65
CA LYS A 252 -0.59 -0.03 20.51
C LYS A 252 0.22 1.26 20.54
N LEU A 253 -0.32 2.29 19.95
CA LEU A 253 0.24 3.64 20.01
C LEU A 253 0.06 4.20 21.43
N LYS A 254 1.10 4.81 21.98
CA LYS A 254 1.10 5.40 23.31
C LYS A 254 1.70 6.80 23.26
N ASP A 255 1.09 7.72 24.02
CA ASP A 255 1.50 9.13 24.10
C ASP A 255 1.64 9.77 22.70
N TRP A 256 0.79 9.34 21.75
CA TRP A 256 0.99 9.54 20.33
C TRP A 256 0.96 11.01 19.90
N GLU A 257 0.13 11.83 20.54
CA GLU A 257 0.00 13.26 20.26
C GLU A 257 0.99 14.13 21.05
N THR A 258 1.95 13.51 21.74
CA THR A 258 2.95 14.23 22.54
C THR A 258 4.29 14.37 21.80
N ALA A 259 5.22 15.11 22.39
CA ALA A 259 6.59 15.24 21.91
C ALA A 259 7.44 13.96 22.10
N ALA A 260 6.94 12.96 22.85
CA ALA A 260 7.60 11.70 23.14
C ALA A 260 6.68 10.50 22.87
N PRO A 261 6.26 10.29 21.61
CA PRO A 261 5.43 9.16 21.23
C PRO A 261 6.18 7.84 21.43
N SER A 262 5.45 6.80 21.79
CA SER A 262 6.01 5.47 22.01
C SER A 262 5.07 4.37 21.55
N LEU A 263 5.56 3.13 21.58
CA LEU A 263 4.79 1.92 21.31
C LEU A 263 4.71 1.09 22.59
N GLU A 264 3.52 0.69 22.99
CA GLU A 264 3.32 -0.16 24.14
C GLU A 264 3.05 -1.59 23.69
N LEU A 265 3.93 -2.52 24.08
CA LEU A 265 3.76 -3.95 23.77
C LEU A 265 2.54 -4.50 24.51
N GLU A 266 1.54 -4.96 23.78
CA GLU A 266 0.34 -5.59 24.36
C GLU A 266 0.45 -7.12 24.42
N LYS A 267 1.03 -7.73 23.39
CA LYS A 267 1.07 -9.19 23.25
C LYS A 267 2.29 -9.66 22.51
N THR A 268 2.80 -10.82 22.90
CA THR A 268 3.78 -11.60 22.15
C THR A 268 3.20 -12.96 21.84
N VAL A 269 3.19 -13.33 20.57
CA VAL A 269 2.78 -14.63 20.08
C VAL A 269 4.01 -15.38 19.58
N GLN A 270 4.24 -16.58 20.08
CA GLN A 270 5.32 -17.43 19.60
C GLN A 270 4.85 -18.23 18.38
N THR A 271 5.62 -18.17 17.30
CA THR A 271 5.35 -19.01 16.13
C THR A 271 5.98 -20.39 16.32
N PRO A 272 5.43 -21.45 15.68
CA PRO A 272 5.95 -22.81 15.83
C PRO A 272 7.41 -22.97 15.39
N GLN A 273 7.89 -22.13 14.49
CA GLN A 273 9.26 -22.11 13.99
C GLN A 273 9.79 -20.69 13.85
N GLY A 274 11.08 -20.52 14.03
CA GLY A 274 11.77 -19.26 13.86
C GLY A 274 12.19 -18.97 12.42
N GLY A 275 13.00 -17.93 12.26
CA GLY A 275 13.46 -17.44 10.97
C GLY A 275 12.34 -16.75 10.19
N LEU A 276 11.59 -15.89 10.88
CA LEU A 276 10.56 -15.04 10.27
C LEU A 276 11.24 -13.92 9.49
N HIS A 277 10.85 -13.73 8.24
CA HIS A 277 11.50 -12.79 7.32
C HIS A 277 10.58 -11.75 6.73
N ASP A 278 9.31 -12.06 6.51
CA ASP A 278 8.37 -11.14 5.89
C ASP A 278 6.97 -11.27 6.47
N MET A 279 6.20 -10.18 6.39
CA MET A 279 4.82 -10.16 6.82
C MET A 279 4.01 -9.18 5.97
N SER A 280 2.89 -9.66 5.45
CA SER A 280 1.98 -8.89 4.62
C SER A 280 0.52 -9.22 4.92
N TYR A 281 -0.40 -8.35 4.46
CA TYR A 281 -1.83 -8.63 4.53
C TYR A 281 -2.25 -9.64 3.47
N VAL A 282 -3.10 -10.61 3.88
CA VAL A 282 -3.94 -11.38 2.98
C VAL A 282 -5.29 -10.65 2.79
N ASN A 283 -5.79 -10.09 3.88
CA ASN A 283 -6.98 -9.25 3.97
C ASN A 283 -6.94 -8.46 5.29
N SER A 284 -7.92 -7.60 5.56
CA SER A 284 -7.99 -6.76 6.76
C SER A 284 -7.89 -7.52 8.11
N ASN A 285 -8.20 -8.81 8.12
CA ASN A 285 -8.22 -9.65 9.32
C ASN A 285 -7.16 -10.74 9.36
N THR A 286 -6.35 -10.89 8.31
CA THR A 286 -5.40 -12.01 8.20
C THR A 286 -4.04 -11.52 7.71
N LEU A 287 -3.00 -11.84 8.46
CA LEU A 287 -1.61 -11.65 8.05
C LEU A 287 -1.03 -12.97 7.51
N CYS A 288 -0.28 -12.88 6.44
CA CYS A 288 0.65 -13.91 6.01
C CYS A 288 2.03 -13.59 6.59
N ILE A 289 2.61 -14.53 7.30
CA ILE A 289 3.94 -14.40 7.91
C ILE A 289 4.85 -15.42 7.24
N GLY A 290 5.86 -14.94 6.54
CA GLY A 290 6.85 -15.72 5.83
C GLY A 290 8.07 -16.02 6.69
N GLY A 291 8.66 -17.17 6.48
CA GLY A 291 9.89 -17.62 7.13
C GLY A 291 10.28 -18.98 6.60
N ARG A 292 10.78 -19.87 7.45
CA ARG A 292 11.01 -21.28 7.06
C ARG A 292 9.74 -21.98 6.59
N ARG A 293 8.59 -21.47 7.01
CA ARG A 293 7.24 -21.81 6.55
C ARG A 293 6.40 -20.54 6.48
N ALA A 294 5.32 -20.58 5.74
CA ALA A 294 4.29 -19.55 5.77
C ALA A 294 3.25 -19.88 6.85
N TYR A 295 2.85 -18.86 7.58
CA TYR A 295 1.81 -18.92 8.61
C TYR A 295 0.72 -17.90 8.28
N LEU A 296 -0.51 -18.24 8.57
CA LEU A 296 -1.61 -17.29 8.59
C LEU A 296 -1.92 -16.95 10.05
N TYR A 297 -1.96 -15.67 10.35
CA TYR A 297 -2.36 -15.15 11.66
C TYR A 297 -3.70 -14.44 11.53
N ASP A 298 -4.72 -14.93 12.24
CA ASP A 298 -6.04 -14.33 12.29
C ASP A 298 -6.06 -13.25 13.37
N ILE A 299 -6.21 -11.99 12.95
CA ILE A 299 -6.25 -10.81 13.81
C ILE A 299 -7.51 -10.84 14.71
N GLY A 300 -8.64 -11.28 14.15
CA GLY A 300 -9.94 -11.30 14.85
C GLY A 300 -10.10 -12.44 15.87
N ALA A 301 -9.34 -13.52 15.74
CA ALA A 301 -9.43 -14.67 16.64
C ALA A 301 -8.63 -14.51 17.95
N ASN A 302 -7.97 -13.39 18.16
CA ASN A 302 -7.11 -13.08 19.31
C ASN A 302 -7.51 -11.79 19.96
#